data_d3c723268299b522524ee6d408ac9852
#
_entry.id   d3c723268299b522524ee6d408ac9852
#
_cell.length_a   1.000
_cell.length_b   1.000
_cell.length_c   1.000
_cell.angle_alpha   90.00
_cell.angle_beta   90.00
_cell.angle_gamma   90.00
#
_symmetry.space_group_name_H-M   'P 1'
#
loop_
_entity.id
_entity.type
_entity.pdbx_description
1 polymer ?
#
loop_
_entity_poly.entity_id
_entity_poly.type
_entity_poly.pdbx_seq_one_letter_code
_entity_poly.pdbx_strand_id
1 'polypeptide(L)'
;MKAIYLDCFSGLSGNMLLGAFLAAGVPRSHLEGELQKLLGTETFRLHVSAVKRSGIAATYVEVEDISAAHAHGEHGTHDHAGQGTHPHRTMREIRNLLAASPLVEAVKEKALAVFSCLAEAEGEVHGLPPEEVHFHEVGAVDSI
;
A
#
# COMPACT_ATOMS: atom_id res chain seq x y z
N MET A 1 -0.14 -23.16 17.80
CA MET A 1 -0.83 -22.29 16.84
C MET A 1 -0.59 -20.86 17.29
N LYS A 2 -0.18 -19.95 16.42
CA LYS A 2 -0.08 -18.51 16.74
C LYS A 2 -1.30 -17.83 16.12
N ALA A 3 -1.94 -16.90 16.84
CA ALA A 3 -3.05 -16.10 16.35
C ALA A 3 -2.74 -14.62 16.57
N ILE A 4 -3.23 -13.76 15.69
CA ILE A 4 -3.15 -12.30 15.80
C ILE A 4 -4.58 -11.80 15.99
N TYR A 5 -4.78 -10.95 16.99
CA TYR A 5 -6.01 -10.21 17.17
C TYR A 5 -5.72 -8.74 16.86
N LEU A 6 -6.51 -8.15 15.96
CA LEU A 6 -6.41 -6.74 15.56
C LEU A 6 -7.63 -6.00 16.11
N ASP A 7 -7.38 -5.03 16.99
CA ASP A 7 -8.42 -4.13 17.50
C ASP A 7 -8.34 -2.79 16.75
N CYS A 8 -9.16 -2.67 15.73
CA CYS A 8 -9.10 -1.57 14.76
C CYS A 8 -10.21 -0.53 14.97
N PHE A 9 -10.53 -0.18 16.21
CA PHE A 9 -11.64 0.73 16.55
C PHE A 9 -11.52 2.14 15.93
N SER A 10 -10.32 2.57 15.54
CA SER A 10 -10.05 3.85 14.87
C SER A 10 -9.64 3.71 13.40
N GLY A 11 -9.85 2.55 12.81
CA GLY A 11 -9.40 2.24 11.47
C GLY A 11 -8.00 1.61 11.43
N LEU A 12 -7.55 1.23 10.24
CA LEU A 12 -6.31 0.54 10.00
C LEU A 12 -5.77 0.93 8.62
N SER A 13 -4.47 1.20 8.54
CA SER A 13 -3.75 1.40 7.28
C SER A 13 -2.74 0.27 7.04
N GLY A 14 -2.30 0.11 5.78
CA GLY A 14 -1.24 -0.83 5.42
C GLY A 14 0.05 -0.60 6.24
N ASN A 15 0.47 0.63 6.38
CA ASN A 15 1.65 1.00 7.17
C ASN A 15 1.52 0.62 8.65
N MET A 16 0.33 0.74 9.23
CA MET A 16 0.05 0.30 10.60
C MET A 16 0.14 -1.22 10.73
N LEU A 17 -0.37 -1.97 9.76
CA LEU A 17 -0.24 -3.43 9.72
C LEU A 17 1.21 -3.87 9.59
N LEU A 18 1.97 -3.27 8.68
CA LEU A 18 3.40 -3.56 8.52
C LEU A 18 4.16 -3.31 9.82
N GLY A 19 3.89 -2.18 10.49
CA GLY A 19 4.47 -1.86 11.80
C GLY A 19 4.12 -2.88 12.86
N ALA A 20 2.86 -3.30 12.92
CA ALA A 20 2.39 -4.31 13.88
C ALA A 20 3.03 -5.69 13.63
N PHE A 21 3.17 -6.11 12.38
CA PHE A 21 3.84 -7.38 12.05
C PHE A 21 5.32 -7.37 12.41
N LEU A 22 6.03 -6.27 12.12
CA LEU A 22 7.43 -6.13 12.51
C LEU A 22 7.60 -6.11 14.02
N ALA A 23 6.74 -5.41 14.75
CA ALA A 23 6.73 -5.40 16.22
C ALA A 23 6.41 -6.78 16.80
N ALA A 24 5.58 -7.58 16.13
CA ALA A 24 5.27 -8.97 16.52
C ALA A 24 6.39 -9.97 16.17
N GLY A 25 7.48 -9.50 15.54
CA GLY A 25 8.66 -10.32 15.25
C GLY A 25 8.66 -10.98 13.87
N VAL A 26 7.83 -10.51 12.93
CA VAL A 26 7.94 -10.92 11.53
C VAL A 26 9.24 -10.34 10.97
N PRO A 27 10.13 -11.14 10.35
CA PRO A 27 11.37 -10.62 9.78
C PRO A 27 11.10 -9.60 8.67
N ARG A 28 11.77 -8.46 8.72
CA ARG A 28 11.67 -7.41 7.70
C ARG A 28 11.94 -7.95 6.30
N SER A 29 12.99 -8.76 6.15
CA SER A 29 13.34 -9.38 4.86
C SER A 29 12.25 -10.27 4.28
N HIS A 30 11.42 -10.89 5.15
CA HIS A 30 10.29 -11.67 4.69
C HIS A 30 9.19 -10.77 4.12
N LEU A 31 8.84 -9.68 4.81
CA LEU A 31 7.85 -8.72 4.31
C LEU A 31 8.30 -8.05 3.02
N GLU A 32 9.54 -7.57 2.96
CA GLU A 32 10.11 -6.98 1.75
C GLU A 32 10.10 -7.98 0.59
N GLY A 33 10.48 -9.24 0.83
CA GLY A 33 10.49 -10.28 -0.19
C GLY A 33 9.09 -10.62 -0.74
N GLU A 34 8.06 -10.62 0.09
CA GLU A 34 6.67 -10.85 -0.37
C GLU A 34 6.14 -9.64 -1.16
N LEU A 35 6.39 -8.42 -0.69
CA LEU A 35 5.99 -7.19 -1.39
C LEU A 35 6.71 -7.04 -2.73
N GLN A 36 7.98 -7.41 -2.82
CA GLN A 36 8.74 -7.38 -4.08
C GLN A 36 8.17 -8.31 -5.15
N LYS A 37 7.53 -9.40 -4.76
CA LYS A 37 6.83 -10.28 -5.71
C LYS A 37 5.67 -9.59 -6.42
N LEU A 38 5.04 -8.61 -5.77
CA LEU A 38 3.93 -7.87 -6.32
C LEU A 38 4.40 -6.63 -7.09
N LEU A 39 5.28 -5.85 -6.51
CA LEU A 39 5.63 -4.51 -6.98
C LEU A 39 6.95 -4.47 -7.78
N GLY A 40 7.80 -5.49 -7.65
CA GLY A 40 9.16 -5.48 -8.19
C GLY A 40 10.20 -4.96 -7.19
N THR A 41 11.48 -5.17 -7.50
CA THR A 41 12.58 -4.96 -6.54
C THR A 41 12.99 -3.49 -6.36
N GLU A 42 12.65 -2.61 -7.30
CA GLU A 42 13.13 -1.21 -7.32
C GLU A 42 12.00 -0.20 -7.33
N THR A 43 10.82 -0.58 -6.85
CA THR A 43 9.65 0.30 -6.88
C THR A 43 9.37 0.96 -5.53
N PHE A 44 9.81 0.36 -4.44
CA PHE A 44 9.56 0.88 -3.10
C PHE A 44 10.71 0.65 -2.13
N ARG A 45 10.72 1.41 -1.05
CA ARG A 45 11.61 1.24 0.10
C ARG A 45 10.82 1.35 1.39
N LEU A 46 11.09 0.43 2.34
CA LEU A 46 10.51 0.50 3.69
C LEU A 46 11.45 1.27 4.63
N HIS A 47 10.95 2.34 5.22
CA HIS A 47 11.60 3.03 6.33
C HIS A 47 10.95 2.59 7.64
N VAL A 48 11.74 1.97 8.50
CA VAL A 48 11.25 1.43 9.78
C VAL A 48 11.94 2.17 10.92
N SER A 49 11.16 2.75 11.82
CA SER A 49 11.67 3.48 12.98
C SER A 49 10.87 3.18 14.25
N ALA A 50 11.56 3.22 15.39
CA ALA A 50 10.90 3.20 16.68
C ALA A 50 10.39 4.61 17.00
N VAL A 51 9.12 4.72 17.35
CA VAL A 51 8.49 5.99 17.69
C VAL A 51 7.79 5.90 19.03
N LYS A 52 7.57 7.06 19.65
CA LYS A 52 6.76 7.17 20.87
C LYS A 52 5.73 8.26 20.66
N ARG A 53 4.45 7.88 20.71
CA ARG A 53 3.32 8.80 20.58
C ARG A 53 2.42 8.68 21.81
N SER A 54 2.12 9.80 22.44
CA SER A 54 1.28 9.84 23.66
C SER A 54 1.74 8.86 24.76
N GLY A 55 3.07 8.67 24.90
CA GLY A 55 3.64 7.76 25.89
C GLY A 55 3.74 6.28 25.46
N ILE A 56 3.12 5.90 24.36
CA ILE A 56 3.11 4.52 23.86
C ILE A 56 4.23 4.34 22.83
N ALA A 57 5.07 3.31 23.04
CA ALA A 57 6.10 2.92 22.08
C ALA A 57 5.46 2.12 20.94
N ALA A 58 5.85 2.42 19.71
CA ALA A 58 5.35 1.76 18.53
C ALA A 58 6.44 1.64 17.45
N THR A 59 6.22 0.74 16.50
CA THR A 59 7.02 0.64 15.28
C THR A 59 6.29 1.41 14.17
N TYR A 60 6.94 2.44 13.65
CA TYR A 60 6.45 3.21 12.51
C TYR A 60 7.07 2.67 11.24
N VAL A 61 6.25 2.47 10.23
CA VAL A 61 6.68 2.07 8.89
C VAL A 61 6.20 3.11 7.90
N GLU A 62 7.07 3.52 7.02
CA GLU A 62 6.79 4.38 5.88
C GLU A 62 7.22 3.64 4.62
N VAL A 63 6.34 3.62 3.63
CA VAL A 63 6.62 3.04 2.30
C VAL A 63 6.92 4.20 1.37
N GLU A 64 8.16 4.28 0.91
CA GLU A 64 8.61 5.27 -0.06
C GLU A 64 8.48 4.68 -1.47
N ASP A 65 7.72 5.34 -2.35
CA ASP A 65 7.70 5.02 -3.78
C ASP A 65 8.93 5.60 -4.46
N ILE A 66 9.83 4.74 -4.91
CA ILE A 66 11.07 5.14 -5.62
C ILE A 66 10.95 4.98 -7.14
N SER A 67 9.82 4.49 -7.65
CA SER A 67 9.61 4.29 -9.09
C SER A 67 9.59 5.62 -9.86
N ALA A 68 9.08 6.68 -9.25
CA ALA A 68 9.04 8.02 -9.83
C ALA A 68 10.40 8.73 -9.90
N ALA A 69 11.36 8.35 -9.03
CA ALA A 69 12.69 8.95 -9.00
C ALA A 69 13.54 8.64 -10.25
N HIS A 70 13.23 7.56 -10.96
CA HIS A 70 13.91 7.17 -12.20
C HIS A 70 13.33 7.82 -13.47
N ALA A 71 12.18 8.52 -13.37
CA ALA A 71 11.52 9.16 -14.50
C ALA A 71 11.96 10.64 -14.75
N HIS A 72 12.72 11.25 -13.84
CA HIS A 72 13.19 12.62 -13.94
C HIS A 72 14.69 12.70 -14.28
N GLY A 73 15.03 12.22 -15.48
CA GLY A 73 16.22 12.66 -16.19
C GLY A 73 15.82 13.74 -17.19
N GLU A 74 16.31 14.98 -16.95
CA GLU A 74 16.37 16.13 -17.84
C GLU A 74 15.08 16.94 -18.13
N HIS A 75 15.13 18.12 -17.68
CA HIS A 75 14.69 19.47 -18.03
C HIS A 75 13.74 20.14 -17.03
N GLY A 76 14.32 21.17 -16.41
CA GLY A 76 13.66 22.03 -15.44
C GLY A 76 12.59 22.93 -16.05
N THR A 77 11.63 23.23 -15.21
CA THR A 77 11.12 24.60 -14.97
C THR A 77 10.32 24.54 -13.67
N HIS A 78 10.62 25.47 -12.78
CA HIS A 78 9.92 25.67 -11.52
C HIS A 78 8.49 26.11 -11.79
N ASP A 79 7.51 25.34 -11.30
CA ASP A 79 6.21 25.91 -10.92
C ASP A 79 5.66 25.18 -9.69
N HIS A 80 5.29 25.99 -8.72
CA HIS A 80 4.80 25.61 -7.41
C HIS A 80 3.39 25.04 -7.50
N ALA A 81 3.21 23.76 -7.22
CA ALA A 81 2.03 23.19 -6.54
C ALA A 81 2.35 21.73 -6.20
N GLY A 82 2.70 21.46 -4.95
CA GLY A 82 2.99 20.13 -4.45
C GLY A 82 1.74 19.26 -4.41
N GLN A 83 1.47 18.54 -5.47
CA GLN A 83 0.71 17.29 -5.45
C GLN A 83 1.59 16.28 -6.17
N GLY A 84 2.21 15.38 -5.39
CA GLY A 84 2.91 14.25 -5.94
C GLY A 84 1.97 13.49 -6.88
N THR A 85 2.32 13.42 -8.15
CA THR A 85 1.60 12.63 -9.15
C THR A 85 1.91 11.15 -8.91
N HIS A 86 1.33 10.59 -7.85
CA HIS A 86 1.26 9.15 -7.73
C HIS A 86 0.32 8.64 -8.82
N PRO A 87 0.69 7.62 -9.59
CA PRO A 87 -0.20 7.06 -10.58
C PRO A 87 -1.43 6.47 -9.88
N HIS A 88 -2.57 7.13 -10.06
CA HIS A 88 -3.85 6.62 -9.57
C HIS A 88 -4.18 5.34 -10.34
N ARG A 89 -4.30 4.22 -9.64
CA ARG A 89 -4.66 2.94 -10.23
C ARG A 89 -6.16 2.71 -10.14
N THR A 90 -6.72 2.16 -11.21
CA THR A 90 -8.10 1.68 -11.21
C THR A 90 -8.19 0.32 -10.53
N MET A 91 -9.40 -0.05 -10.08
CA MET A 91 -9.65 -1.40 -9.56
C MET A 91 -9.24 -2.49 -10.57
N ARG A 92 -9.46 -2.25 -11.85
CA ARG A 92 -9.06 -3.16 -12.94
C ARG A 92 -7.54 -3.36 -13.00
N GLU A 93 -6.77 -2.29 -12.85
CA GLU A 93 -5.30 -2.36 -12.85
C GLU A 93 -4.76 -3.11 -11.63
N ILE A 94 -5.35 -2.88 -10.45
CA ILE A 94 -4.99 -3.61 -9.22
C ILE A 94 -5.31 -5.11 -9.38
N ARG A 95 -6.47 -5.45 -9.93
CA ARG A 95 -6.84 -6.84 -10.22
C ARG A 95 -5.83 -7.51 -11.15
N ASN A 96 -5.43 -6.83 -12.23
CA ASN A 96 -4.46 -7.35 -13.19
C ASN A 96 -3.08 -7.52 -12.54
N LEU A 97 -2.65 -6.57 -11.71
CA LEU A 97 -1.39 -6.63 -10.97
C LEU A 97 -1.35 -7.85 -10.05
N LEU A 98 -2.40 -8.04 -9.24
CA LEU A 98 -2.52 -9.18 -8.34
C LEU A 98 -2.57 -10.50 -9.11
N ALA A 99 -3.35 -10.58 -10.19
CA ALA A 99 -3.46 -11.79 -11.01
C ALA A 99 -2.11 -12.19 -11.62
N ALA A 100 -1.33 -11.22 -12.11
CA ALA A 100 -0.02 -11.47 -12.72
C ALA A 100 1.07 -11.78 -11.69
N SER A 101 0.87 -11.47 -10.41
CA SER A 101 1.87 -11.67 -9.37
C SER A 101 2.08 -13.14 -9.02
N PRO A 102 3.28 -13.56 -8.57
CA PRO A 102 3.55 -14.91 -8.09
C PRO A 102 3.12 -15.12 -6.62
N LEU A 103 2.24 -14.29 -6.09
CA LEU A 103 1.70 -14.45 -4.74
C LEU A 103 0.83 -15.70 -4.62
N VAL A 104 0.74 -16.24 -3.40
CA VAL A 104 -0.14 -17.38 -3.09
C VAL A 104 -1.60 -16.95 -3.29
N GLU A 105 -2.41 -17.84 -3.89
CA GLU A 105 -3.80 -17.52 -4.28
C GLU A 105 -4.64 -16.99 -3.11
N ALA A 106 -4.51 -17.59 -1.93
CA ALA A 106 -5.22 -17.11 -0.74
C ALA A 106 -4.87 -15.67 -0.32
N VAL A 107 -3.68 -15.18 -0.67
CA VAL A 107 -3.28 -13.78 -0.46
C VAL A 107 -3.94 -12.89 -1.49
N LYS A 108 -3.92 -13.29 -2.78
CA LYS A 108 -4.59 -12.57 -3.87
C LYS A 108 -6.08 -12.41 -3.63
N GLU A 109 -6.76 -13.48 -3.24
CA GLU A 109 -8.20 -13.47 -2.92
C GLU A 109 -8.53 -12.48 -1.79
N LYS A 110 -7.74 -12.47 -0.71
CA LYS A 110 -7.94 -11.53 0.39
C LYS A 110 -7.68 -10.09 0.00
N ALA A 111 -6.61 -9.83 -0.74
CA ALA A 111 -6.30 -8.49 -1.24
C ALA A 111 -7.41 -7.99 -2.16
N LEU A 112 -7.85 -8.81 -3.12
CA LEU A 112 -8.96 -8.47 -4.00
C LEU A 112 -10.27 -8.21 -3.24
N ALA A 113 -10.56 -8.97 -2.18
CA ALA A 113 -11.75 -8.74 -1.37
C ALA A 113 -11.71 -7.37 -0.68
N VAL A 114 -10.56 -6.95 -0.15
CA VAL A 114 -10.38 -5.63 0.47
C VAL A 114 -10.58 -4.52 -0.57
N PHE A 115 -9.88 -4.61 -1.72
CA PHE A 115 -9.99 -3.60 -2.77
C PHE A 115 -11.38 -3.56 -3.40
N SER A 116 -12.08 -4.70 -3.54
CA SER A 116 -13.46 -4.73 -4.05
C SER A 116 -14.42 -4.00 -3.10
N CYS A 117 -14.31 -4.25 -1.80
CA CYS A 117 -15.12 -3.54 -0.80
C CYS A 117 -14.89 -2.03 -0.84
N LEU A 118 -13.63 -1.61 -1.01
CA LEU A 118 -13.29 -0.19 -1.13
C LEU A 118 -13.82 0.40 -2.45
N ALA A 119 -13.68 -0.33 -3.57
CA ALA A 119 -14.20 0.11 -4.87
C ALA A 119 -15.73 0.24 -4.90
N GLU A 120 -16.44 -0.64 -4.20
CA GLU A 120 -17.89 -0.54 -4.04
C GLU A 120 -18.27 0.74 -3.27
N ALA A 121 -17.61 1.00 -2.14
CA ALA A 121 -17.87 2.20 -1.33
C ALA A 121 -17.55 3.50 -2.10
N GLU A 122 -16.42 3.58 -2.77
CA GLU A 122 -16.03 4.72 -3.60
C GLU A 122 -16.97 4.87 -4.81
N GLY A 123 -17.36 3.77 -5.44
CA GLY A 123 -18.31 3.74 -6.56
C GLY A 123 -19.68 4.30 -6.16
N GLU A 124 -20.17 3.99 -4.97
CA GLU A 124 -21.42 4.57 -4.44
C GLU A 124 -21.30 6.08 -4.23
N VAL A 125 -20.18 6.56 -3.70
CA VAL A 125 -19.95 8.00 -3.46
C VAL A 125 -19.85 8.78 -4.77
N HIS A 126 -19.15 8.23 -5.76
CA HIS A 126 -18.87 8.92 -7.03
C HIS A 126 -19.86 8.59 -8.15
N GLY A 127 -20.80 7.68 -7.93
CA GLY A 127 -21.76 7.24 -8.96
C GLY A 127 -21.12 6.50 -10.14
N LEU A 128 -20.04 5.76 -9.88
CA LEU A 128 -19.26 5.03 -10.87
C LEU A 128 -19.36 3.50 -10.65
N PRO A 129 -19.27 2.70 -11.71
CA PRO A 129 -19.08 1.26 -11.54
C PRO A 129 -17.77 0.97 -10.77
N PRO A 130 -17.75 -0.02 -9.85
CA PRO A 130 -16.54 -0.35 -9.06
C PRO A 130 -15.27 -0.55 -9.89
N GLU A 131 -15.38 -1.14 -11.07
CA GLU A 131 -14.23 -1.40 -11.97
C GLU A 131 -13.63 -0.11 -12.58
N GLU A 132 -14.37 0.99 -12.58
CA GLU A 132 -13.96 2.29 -13.10
C GLU A 132 -13.53 3.28 -12.01
N VAL A 133 -13.60 2.85 -10.76
CA VAL A 133 -13.15 3.65 -9.63
C VAL A 133 -11.63 3.87 -9.74
N HIS A 134 -11.25 5.13 -9.60
CA HIS A 134 -9.85 5.54 -9.44
C HIS A 134 -9.58 5.79 -7.96
N PHE A 135 -8.67 5.03 -7.39
CA PHE A 135 -8.28 5.21 -6.01
C PHE A 135 -7.33 6.42 -5.87
N HIS A 136 -7.84 7.50 -5.29
CA HIS A 136 -7.07 8.73 -5.11
C HIS A 136 -6.10 8.66 -3.93
N GLU A 137 -6.45 7.92 -2.88
CA GLU A 137 -5.67 7.83 -1.65
C GLU A 137 -5.00 6.45 -1.44
N VAL A 138 -5.51 5.40 -2.10
CA VAL A 138 -5.05 4.03 -1.89
C VAL A 138 -4.55 3.34 -3.17
N GLY A 139 -4.43 4.05 -4.27
CA GLY A 139 -3.89 3.53 -5.54
C GLY A 139 -2.37 3.63 -5.65
N ALA A 140 -1.72 4.26 -4.70
CA ALA A 140 -0.27 4.41 -4.66
C ALA A 140 0.42 3.14 -4.11
N VAL A 141 1.72 3.03 -4.34
CA VAL A 141 2.55 1.87 -3.94
C VAL A 141 2.48 1.57 -2.45
N ASP A 142 2.32 2.59 -1.62
CA ASP A 142 2.22 2.49 -0.16
C ASP A 142 0.90 1.89 0.34
N SER A 143 -0.10 1.76 -0.53
CA SER A 143 -1.43 1.25 -0.18
C SER A 143 -1.73 -0.14 -0.77
N ILE A 144 -0.93 -0.59 -1.73
CA ILE A 144 -1.04 -1.90 -2.38
C ILE A 144 -0.17 -2.92 -1.67
#